data_24eecb27c4a93c6eb9e375c2d206e51b
#
_entry.id   24eecb27c4a93c6eb9e375c2d206e51b
#
_cell.length_a   1.000
_cell.length_b   1.000
_cell.length_c   1.000
_cell.angle_alpha   90.00
_cell.angle_beta   90.00
_cell.angle_gamma   90.00
#
_symmetry.space_group_name_H-M   'P 1'
#
loop_
_entity.id
_entity.type
_entity.pdbx_description
1 polymer ?
#
loop_
_entity_poly.entity_id
_entity_poly.type
_entity_poly.pdbx_seq_one_letter_code
_entity_poly.pdbx_strand_id
1 'polypeptide(L)'
;MNPILLNFTEIDEMQAILHDYPPADEAMELLKKHNGRLDTTFEQLWTQANGIEALETQKSLWQVTLKVMRDELCGHEGFRAILNEYLKNPGNAALLTTLVVTLSGITTLPINPGIATIIILYILKVGLGIFCEYTEPTSPTSAS
;
A
#
# COMPACT_ATOMS: atom_id res chain seq x y z
N MET A 1 -5.11 17.22 -5.32
CA MET A 1 -4.03 16.36 -5.73
C MET A 1 -4.56 15.13 -6.43
N ASN A 2 -3.91 14.75 -7.49
CA ASN A 2 -4.40 13.64 -8.28
C ASN A 2 -4.11 12.30 -7.59
N PRO A 3 -5.06 11.38 -7.64
CA PRO A 3 -4.81 10.07 -7.07
C PRO A 3 -3.72 9.34 -7.86
N ILE A 4 -3.03 8.45 -7.16
CA ILE A 4 -2.04 7.61 -7.80
C ILE A 4 -2.75 6.42 -8.42
N LEU A 5 -2.47 6.19 -9.69
CA LEU A 5 -3.09 5.11 -10.44
C LEU A 5 -2.05 4.14 -10.94
N LEU A 6 -2.42 2.87 -11.00
CA LEU A 6 -1.66 1.89 -11.77
C LEU A 6 -2.34 1.72 -13.11
N ASN A 7 -1.55 1.68 -14.20
CA ASN A 7 -2.14 1.39 -15.50
C ASN A 7 -2.33 -0.13 -15.62
N PHE A 8 -3.04 -0.56 -16.68
CA PHE A 8 -3.37 -1.98 -16.82
C PHE A 8 -2.13 -2.84 -16.99
N THR A 9 -1.09 -2.32 -17.64
CA THR A 9 0.16 -3.07 -17.76
C THR A 9 0.78 -3.33 -16.40
N GLU A 10 0.80 -2.30 -15.55
CA GLU A 10 1.33 -2.45 -14.20
C GLU A 10 0.51 -3.43 -13.37
N ILE A 11 -0.81 -3.36 -13.50
CA ILE A 11 -1.68 -4.29 -12.77
C ILE A 11 -1.41 -5.71 -13.22
N ASP A 12 -1.31 -5.95 -14.53
CA ASP A 12 -1.06 -7.28 -15.05
C ASP A 12 0.28 -7.81 -14.60
N GLU A 13 1.30 -6.96 -14.57
CA GLU A 13 2.62 -7.39 -14.11
C GLU A 13 2.58 -7.80 -12.65
N MET A 14 1.93 -7.00 -11.82
CA MET A 14 1.85 -7.32 -10.40
C MET A 14 1.00 -8.55 -10.15
N GLN A 15 -0.08 -8.70 -10.91
CA GLN A 15 -0.92 -9.87 -10.78
C GLN A 15 -0.15 -11.14 -11.14
N ALA A 16 0.69 -11.07 -12.17
CA ALA A 16 1.52 -12.20 -12.55
C ALA A 16 2.53 -12.54 -11.45
N ILE A 17 3.14 -11.54 -10.84
CA ILE A 17 4.09 -11.76 -9.78
C ILE A 17 3.41 -12.39 -8.56
N LEU A 18 2.19 -11.96 -8.27
CA LEU A 18 1.46 -12.40 -7.08
C LEU A 18 0.55 -13.60 -7.33
N HIS A 19 0.67 -14.26 -8.50
CA HIS A 19 -0.29 -15.31 -8.87
C HIS A 19 -0.28 -16.50 -7.90
N ASP A 20 0.83 -16.75 -7.22
CA ASP A 20 0.90 -17.83 -6.24
C ASP A 20 0.60 -17.37 -4.81
N TYR A 21 0.07 -16.17 -4.66
CA TYR A 21 -0.26 -15.63 -3.35
C TYR A 21 -1.76 -15.31 -3.32
N PRO A 22 -2.61 -16.30 -3.05
CA PRO A 22 -4.07 -16.10 -3.08
C PRO A 22 -4.59 -14.95 -2.21
N PRO A 23 -3.98 -14.62 -1.06
CA PRO A 23 -4.52 -13.49 -0.27
C PRO A 23 -4.54 -12.17 -1.02
N ALA A 24 -3.76 -12.02 -2.09
CA ALA A 24 -3.75 -10.79 -2.88
C ALA A 24 -4.76 -10.81 -4.01
N ASP A 25 -5.42 -11.95 -4.28
CA ASP A 25 -6.25 -12.09 -5.48
C ASP A 25 -7.39 -11.10 -5.50
N GLU A 26 -8.13 -10.98 -4.40
CA GLU A 26 -9.27 -10.09 -4.38
C GLU A 26 -8.83 -8.64 -4.55
N ALA A 27 -7.72 -8.27 -3.93
CA ALA A 27 -7.23 -6.91 -4.05
C ALA A 27 -6.89 -6.57 -5.50
N MET A 28 -6.28 -7.51 -6.22
CA MET A 28 -5.93 -7.27 -7.62
C MET A 28 -7.18 -7.20 -8.50
N GLU A 29 -8.18 -8.04 -8.21
CA GLU A 29 -9.43 -7.99 -8.96
C GLU A 29 -10.14 -6.65 -8.76
N LEU A 30 -10.20 -6.19 -7.52
CA LEU A 30 -10.84 -4.91 -7.22
C LEU A 30 -10.05 -3.75 -7.82
N LEU A 31 -8.74 -3.85 -7.85
CA LEU A 31 -7.93 -2.81 -8.44
C LEU A 31 -8.25 -2.67 -9.93
N LYS A 32 -8.42 -3.80 -10.63
CA LYS A 32 -8.85 -3.75 -12.03
C LYS A 32 -10.22 -3.12 -12.15
N LYS A 33 -11.13 -3.50 -11.28
CA LYS A 33 -12.50 -2.99 -11.31
C LYS A 33 -12.53 -1.48 -11.12
N HIS A 34 -11.62 -0.95 -10.32
CA HIS A 34 -11.55 0.48 -10.06
C HIS A 34 -10.56 1.19 -11.00
N ASN A 35 -10.20 0.54 -12.10
CA ASN A 35 -9.35 1.12 -13.14
C ASN A 35 -7.99 1.57 -12.61
N GLY A 36 -7.46 0.83 -11.67
CA GLY A 36 -6.13 1.09 -11.13
C GLY A 36 -6.09 2.10 -10.00
N ARG A 37 -7.22 2.57 -9.53
CA ARG A 37 -7.25 3.56 -8.44
C ARG A 37 -6.98 2.88 -7.11
N LEU A 38 -5.81 3.18 -6.56
CA LEU A 38 -5.38 2.55 -5.32
C LEU A 38 -6.21 3.02 -4.12
N ASP A 39 -6.54 4.31 -4.08
CA ASP A 39 -7.30 4.85 -2.96
C ASP A 39 -8.71 4.26 -2.88
N THR A 40 -9.39 4.19 -4.01
CA THR A 40 -10.76 3.65 -4.05
C THR A 40 -10.75 2.16 -3.71
N THR A 41 -9.78 1.43 -4.26
CA THR A 41 -9.66 0.01 -3.97
C THR A 41 -9.39 -0.23 -2.49
N PHE A 42 -8.50 0.58 -1.92
CA PHE A 42 -8.21 0.49 -0.49
C PHE A 42 -9.46 0.69 0.34
N GLU A 43 -10.25 1.71 0.02
CA GLU A 43 -11.42 2.02 0.81
C GLU A 43 -12.46 0.91 0.74
N GLN A 44 -12.62 0.29 -0.42
CA GLN A 44 -13.54 -0.83 -0.51
C GLN A 44 -13.07 -2.02 0.31
N LEU A 45 -11.78 -2.33 0.24
CA LEU A 45 -11.24 -3.44 1.03
C LEU A 45 -11.36 -3.17 2.51
N TRP A 46 -11.10 -1.94 2.93
CA TRP A 46 -11.23 -1.57 4.34
C TRP A 46 -12.65 -1.74 4.81
N THR A 47 -13.62 -1.25 4.03
CA THR A 47 -15.03 -1.36 4.41
C THR A 47 -15.45 -2.82 4.52
N GLN A 48 -14.98 -3.67 3.62
CA GLN A 48 -15.31 -5.09 3.69
C GLN A 48 -14.75 -5.73 4.96
N ALA A 49 -13.57 -5.32 5.37
CA ALA A 49 -12.91 -5.94 6.51
C ALA A 49 -13.35 -5.35 7.85
N ASN A 50 -13.66 -4.06 7.89
CA ASN A 50 -13.84 -3.35 9.16
C ASN A 50 -15.21 -2.71 9.34
N GLY A 51 -16.03 -2.70 8.29
CA GLY A 51 -17.38 -2.17 8.41
C GLY A 51 -17.49 -0.75 7.89
N ILE A 52 -18.71 -0.28 7.86
CA ILE A 52 -19.06 0.94 7.17
C ILE A 52 -18.76 2.20 7.96
N GLU A 53 -18.54 2.08 9.26
CA GLU A 53 -18.21 3.28 10.06
C GLU A 53 -16.98 3.99 9.54
N ALA A 54 -16.11 3.24 8.88
CA ALA A 54 -14.91 3.85 8.33
C ALA A 54 -15.24 4.95 7.35
N LEU A 55 -16.40 4.91 6.73
CA LEU A 55 -16.81 5.89 5.74
C LEU A 55 -17.39 7.15 6.35
N GLU A 56 -17.57 7.17 7.65
CA GLU A 56 -18.19 8.33 8.29
C GLU A 56 -17.20 9.39 8.69
N THR A 57 -15.92 9.13 8.58
CA THR A 57 -14.92 10.13 8.92
C THR A 57 -14.87 11.19 7.83
N GLN A 58 -14.57 12.40 8.21
CA GLN A 58 -14.44 13.49 7.25
C GLN A 58 -13.12 13.44 6.51
N LYS A 59 -12.14 12.77 7.07
CA LYS A 59 -10.85 12.62 6.41
C LYS A 59 -10.84 11.34 5.62
N SER A 60 -10.13 11.36 4.50
CA SER A 60 -9.95 10.16 3.72
C SER A 60 -9.24 9.10 4.55
N LEU A 61 -9.83 7.92 4.59
CA LEU A 61 -9.18 6.79 5.26
C LEU A 61 -7.84 6.48 4.64
N TRP A 62 -7.76 6.64 3.32
CA TRP A 62 -6.53 6.42 2.61
C TRP A 62 -5.42 7.34 3.13
N GLN A 63 -5.72 8.62 3.28
CA GLN A 63 -4.73 9.58 3.75
C GLN A 63 -4.32 9.33 5.18
N VAL A 64 -5.28 9.01 6.05
CA VAL A 64 -4.98 8.71 7.43
C VAL A 64 -4.10 7.47 7.53
N THR A 65 -4.44 6.44 6.74
CA THR A 65 -3.68 5.21 6.74
C THR A 65 -2.26 5.43 6.26
N LEU A 66 -2.08 6.22 5.20
CA LEU A 66 -0.74 6.50 4.70
C LEU A 66 0.11 7.20 5.74
N LYS A 67 -0.50 8.08 6.53
CA LYS A 67 0.20 8.77 7.59
C LYS A 67 0.71 7.82 8.66
N VAL A 68 -0.16 6.90 9.09
CA VAL A 68 0.24 5.90 10.07
C VAL A 68 1.33 5.00 9.49
N MET A 69 1.17 4.59 8.24
CA MET A 69 2.16 3.75 7.59
C MET A 69 3.51 4.44 7.48
N ARG A 70 3.51 5.73 7.19
CA ARG A 70 4.76 6.47 7.13
C ARG A 70 5.50 6.36 8.47
N ASP A 71 4.75 6.58 9.55
CA ASP A 71 5.38 6.53 10.87
C ASP A 71 5.89 5.14 11.21
N GLU A 72 5.22 4.10 10.74
CA GLU A 72 5.60 2.73 11.07
C GLU A 72 6.66 2.16 10.14
N LEU A 73 6.71 2.60 8.89
CA LEU A 73 7.58 1.98 7.90
C LEU A 73 8.88 2.73 7.64
N CYS A 74 8.84 4.06 7.70
CA CYS A 74 9.99 4.83 7.23
C CYS A 74 11.23 4.64 8.10
N GLY A 75 11.05 4.32 9.36
CA GLY A 75 12.17 4.01 10.24
C GLY A 75 12.38 2.52 10.47
N HIS A 76 11.64 1.66 9.80
CA HIS A 76 11.72 0.22 10.05
C HIS A 76 12.76 -0.41 9.16
N GLU A 77 13.90 -0.76 9.74
CA GLU A 77 15.03 -1.25 8.95
C GLU A 77 14.73 -2.56 8.26
N GLY A 78 14.01 -3.46 8.92
CA GLY A 78 13.67 -4.74 8.31
C GLY A 78 12.83 -4.58 7.06
N PHE A 79 11.82 -3.73 7.12
CA PHE A 79 10.98 -3.47 5.97
C PHE A 79 11.79 -2.83 4.84
N ARG A 80 12.62 -1.83 5.19
CA ARG A 80 13.42 -1.14 4.18
C ARG A 80 14.40 -2.07 3.50
N ALA A 81 14.98 -3.01 4.26
CA ALA A 81 15.92 -3.96 3.69
C ALA A 81 15.23 -4.87 2.66
N ILE A 82 14.04 -5.35 2.97
CA ILE A 82 13.30 -6.20 2.05
C ILE A 82 12.91 -5.41 0.80
N LEU A 83 12.48 -4.19 0.99
CA LEU A 83 12.10 -3.34 -0.15
C LEU A 83 13.30 -3.09 -1.05
N ASN A 84 14.46 -2.80 -0.47
CA ASN A 84 15.67 -2.58 -1.27
C ASN A 84 16.05 -3.83 -2.06
N GLU A 85 15.91 -5.01 -1.44
CA GLU A 85 16.18 -6.25 -2.15
C GLU A 85 15.21 -6.44 -3.31
N TYR A 86 13.93 -6.14 -3.10
CA TYR A 86 12.97 -6.25 -4.18
C TYR A 86 13.30 -5.28 -5.32
N LEU A 87 13.72 -4.07 -4.99
CA LEU A 87 14.05 -3.08 -6.02
C LEU A 87 15.26 -3.50 -6.85
N LYS A 88 16.16 -4.29 -6.27
CA LYS A 88 17.28 -4.86 -7.02
C LYS A 88 16.84 -6.06 -7.86
N ASN A 89 15.75 -6.70 -7.50
CA ASN A 89 15.27 -7.90 -8.16
C ASN A 89 13.78 -7.75 -8.48
N PRO A 90 13.42 -6.78 -9.33
CA PRO A 90 12.00 -6.54 -9.62
C PRO A 90 11.38 -7.78 -10.23
N GLY A 91 10.18 -8.09 -9.82
CA GLY A 91 9.49 -9.28 -10.29
C GLY A 91 9.72 -10.50 -9.44
N ASN A 92 10.51 -10.40 -8.38
CA ASN A 92 10.72 -11.54 -7.49
C ASN A 92 9.48 -11.74 -6.62
N ALA A 93 8.74 -12.81 -6.88
CA ALA A 93 7.48 -13.07 -6.19
C ALA A 93 7.67 -13.27 -4.69
N ALA A 94 8.73 -13.97 -4.30
CA ALA A 94 8.97 -14.23 -2.88
C ALA A 94 9.23 -12.93 -2.12
N LEU A 95 10.00 -12.03 -2.71
CA LEU A 95 10.28 -10.74 -2.05
C LEU A 95 9.03 -9.88 -1.96
N LEU A 96 8.22 -9.86 -3.02
CA LEU A 96 7.00 -9.06 -2.99
C LEU A 96 6.03 -9.60 -1.95
N THR A 97 5.86 -10.93 -1.90
CA THR A 97 5.02 -11.55 -0.88
C THR A 97 5.54 -11.25 0.52
N THR A 98 6.86 -11.30 0.69
CA THR A 98 7.46 -10.99 1.99
C THR A 98 7.18 -9.56 2.40
N LEU A 99 7.20 -8.62 1.45
CA LEU A 99 6.84 -7.23 1.76
C LEU A 99 5.42 -7.13 2.30
N VAL A 100 4.48 -7.81 1.64
CA VAL A 100 3.07 -7.78 2.07
C VAL A 100 2.93 -8.38 3.47
N VAL A 101 3.54 -9.53 3.71
CA VAL A 101 3.44 -10.21 5.00
C VAL A 101 4.10 -9.37 6.09
N THR A 102 5.27 -8.81 5.80
CA THR A 102 5.98 -7.99 6.78
C THR A 102 5.17 -6.77 7.15
N LEU A 103 4.59 -6.10 6.16
CA LEU A 103 3.75 -4.95 6.45
C LEU A 103 2.59 -5.32 7.35
N SER A 104 1.92 -6.42 7.05
CA SER A 104 0.80 -6.88 7.86
C SER A 104 1.21 -7.15 9.30
N GLY A 105 2.45 -7.60 9.50
CA GLY A 105 2.93 -7.96 10.83
C GLY A 105 3.40 -6.80 11.67
N ILE A 106 3.90 -5.73 11.07
CA ILE A 106 4.46 -4.63 11.85
C ILE A 106 3.46 -3.51 12.09
N THR A 107 2.40 -3.43 11.31
CA THR A 107 1.46 -2.33 11.47
C THR A 107 0.50 -2.58 12.64
N THR A 108 0.13 -1.48 13.30
CA THR A 108 -0.89 -1.54 14.35
C THR A 108 -2.29 -1.43 13.79
N LEU A 109 -2.43 -1.16 12.52
CA LEU A 109 -3.74 -1.00 11.89
C LEU A 109 -4.37 -2.37 11.61
N PRO A 110 -5.71 -2.46 11.65
CA PRO A 110 -6.40 -3.72 11.40
C PRO A 110 -6.52 -3.98 9.90
N ILE A 111 -5.41 -4.33 9.26
CA ILE A 111 -5.40 -4.61 7.83
C ILE A 111 -5.19 -6.09 7.58
N ASN A 112 -5.73 -6.55 6.46
CA ASN A 112 -5.52 -7.92 6.00
C ASN A 112 -4.52 -7.90 4.85
N PRO A 113 -4.10 -9.09 4.37
CA PRO A 113 -3.11 -9.12 3.28
C PRO A 113 -3.56 -8.42 2.00
N GLY A 114 -4.87 -8.39 1.71
CA GLY A 114 -5.35 -7.67 0.55
C GLY A 114 -5.11 -6.19 0.66
N ILE A 115 -5.46 -5.63 1.82
CA ILE A 115 -5.22 -4.21 2.08
C ILE A 115 -3.72 -3.91 2.06
N ALA A 116 -2.93 -4.80 2.68
CA ALA A 116 -1.48 -4.62 2.68
C ALA A 116 -0.91 -4.62 1.27
N THR A 117 -1.47 -5.46 0.40
CA THR A 117 -1.04 -5.51 -1.00
C THR A 117 -1.21 -4.15 -1.67
N ILE A 118 -2.37 -3.52 -1.47
CA ILE A 118 -2.62 -2.22 -2.09
C ILE A 118 -1.64 -1.17 -1.58
N ILE A 119 -1.35 -1.18 -0.29
CA ILE A 119 -0.39 -0.24 0.27
C ILE A 119 1.00 -0.46 -0.31
N ILE A 120 1.42 -1.72 -0.43
CA ILE A 120 2.73 -2.03 -1.00
C ILE A 120 2.80 -1.55 -2.45
N LEU A 121 1.74 -1.78 -3.24
CA LEU A 121 1.75 -1.31 -4.62
C LEU A 121 1.88 0.20 -4.70
N TYR A 122 1.24 0.92 -3.79
CA TYR A 122 1.37 2.36 -3.74
C TYR A 122 2.81 2.77 -3.46
N ILE A 123 3.44 2.14 -2.46
CA ILE A 123 4.82 2.47 -2.10
C ILE A 123 5.76 2.18 -3.27
N LEU A 124 5.53 1.07 -3.98
CA LEU A 124 6.37 0.74 -5.12
C LEU A 124 6.17 1.74 -6.26
N LYS A 125 4.95 2.23 -6.43
CA LYS A 125 4.66 3.17 -7.50
C LYS A 125 5.32 4.51 -7.26
N VAL A 126 5.24 5.03 -6.04
CA VAL A 126 5.78 6.36 -5.74
C VAL A 126 7.22 6.32 -5.24
N GLY A 127 7.65 5.18 -4.71
CA GLY A 127 8.98 5.08 -4.10
C GLY A 127 8.96 5.42 -2.63
N LEU A 128 9.77 4.70 -1.86
CA LEU A 128 9.75 4.85 -0.41
C LEU A 128 10.20 6.25 0.01
N GLY A 129 11.19 6.82 -0.68
CA GLY A 129 11.64 8.16 -0.32
C GLY A 129 10.56 9.20 -0.47
N ILE A 130 9.84 9.15 -1.58
CA ILE A 130 8.74 10.07 -1.79
C ILE A 130 7.61 9.79 -0.82
N PHE A 131 7.32 8.52 -0.58
CA PHE A 131 6.29 8.15 0.37
C PHE A 131 6.59 8.74 1.74
N CYS A 132 7.82 8.62 2.20
CA CYS A 132 8.19 9.09 3.53
C CYS A 132 8.17 10.60 3.64
N GLU A 133 8.53 11.31 2.57
CA GLU A 133 8.47 12.76 2.59
C GLU A 133 7.07 13.29 2.39
N TYR A 134 6.35 12.67 1.47
CA TYR A 134 5.08 13.19 1.00
C TYR A 134 3.97 13.04 2.03
N THR A 135 3.99 11.93 2.76
CA THR A 135 2.95 11.69 3.76
C THR A 135 3.31 12.28 5.11
N GLU A 136 4.48 12.86 5.24
CA GLU A 136 4.91 13.45 6.49
C GLU A 136 3.95 14.57 6.90
N PRO A 137 3.56 14.63 8.17
CA PRO A 137 2.66 15.70 8.60
C PRO A 137 3.28 17.04 8.29
N THR A 138 2.52 17.88 7.63
CA THR A 138 2.96 19.22 7.37
C THR A 138 2.98 19.95 8.69
N SER A 139 4.12 20.36 9.12
CA SER A 139 4.19 21.20 10.28
C SER A 139 4.93 22.46 9.89
N PRO A 140 4.66 23.56 10.58
CA PRO A 140 5.39 24.79 10.28
C PRO A 140 6.88 24.60 10.43
N THR A 141 7.27 23.71 11.33
CA THR A 141 8.68 23.47 11.54
C THR A 141 9.28 22.70 10.39
N SER A 142 8.51 21.80 9.82
CA SER A 142 9.05 21.05 8.70
C SER A 142 9.18 21.95 7.50
N ALA A 143 8.38 22.98 7.43
CA ALA A 143 8.53 23.95 6.39
C ALA A 143 9.75 24.80 6.61
N SER A 144 10.25 24.79 7.78
CA SER A 144 11.44 25.53 8.09
C SER A 144 12.67 24.73 7.74
#